data_256ad840782442d6ec86e88e7a995302
#
_entry.id   256ad840782442d6ec86e88e7a995302
#
_cell.length_a   1.000
_cell.length_b   1.000
_cell.length_c   1.000
_cell.angle_alpha   90.00
_cell.angle_beta   90.00
_cell.angle_gamma   90.00
#
_symmetry.space_group_name_H-M   'P 1'
#
loop_
_entity.id
_entity.type
_entity.pdbx_description
1 polymer ?
#
loop_
_entity_poly.entity_id
_entity_poly.type
_entity_poly.pdbx_seq_one_letter_code
_entity_poly.pdbx_strand_id
1 'polypeptide(L)'
;MARVPSFPFCIDWLRDGRLLIVSASERRLIRREPDGSMVTHADLSQLSRHPWNDIVVDGRGNAYVGNIGFDFPGGEFAPGLLALVTPDGSARQVADGVAFPNGLVVTPDNSTLILAESYANRLTAFDIDADGSLSNRRLWAGLDRGVPDGICIDAENAIWYGDVPNMRCVRVREGGEVLQTIELDRGCFACMLGGADRKTLFMVAREWRGPASMADQGRTGQVLTAKVSTAGAGWP
;
A
#
# COMPACT_ATOMS: atom_id res chain seq x y z
N MET A 1 13.28 -3.77 18.10
CA MET A 1 11.95 -4.25 17.63
C MET A 1 10.94 -3.16 17.99
N ALA A 2 10.07 -2.75 17.06
CA ALA A 2 9.00 -1.78 17.34
C ALA A 2 7.73 -2.53 17.77
N ARG A 3 6.97 -1.94 18.72
CA ARG A 3 5.61 -2.39 19.05
C ARG A 3 4.63 -1.29 18.65
N VAL A 4 3.64 -1.64 17.83
CA VAL A 4 2.57 -0.75 17.40
C VAL A 4 1.26 -1.33 17.94
N PRO A 5 0.51 -0.58 18.76
CA PRO A 5 -0.72 -1.09 19.39
C PRO A 5 -1.92 -1.12 18.43
N SER A 6 -1.75 -0.52 17.25
CA SER A 6 -2.79 -0.37 16.24
C SER A 6 -2.76 -1.50 15.20
N PHE A 7 -3.94 -1.86 14.70
CA PHE A 7 -4.12 -2.80 13.59
C PHE A 7 -5.26 -2.27 12.67
N PRO A 8 -5.13 -2.38 11.35
CA PRO A 8 -3.92 -2.78 10.62
C PRO A 8 -2.77 -1.78 10.77
N PHE A 9 -1.61 -2.11 10.26
CA PHE A 9 -0.51 -1.17 10.09
C PHE A 9 0.29 -1.51 8.83
N CYS A 10 0.74 -0.48 8.13
CA CYS A 10 1.63 -0.59 7.00
C CYS A 10 2.88 0.24 7.26
N ILE A 11 3.93 -0.02 6.52
CA ILE A 11 5.24 0.59 6.75
C ILE A 11 5.87 1.02 5.44
N ASP A 12 6.66 2.08 5.52
CA ASP A 12 7.60 2.47 4.47
C ASP A 12 8.79 3.21 5.09
N TRP A 13 9.80 3.56 4.32
CA TRP A 13 11.02 4.18 4.79
C TRP A 13 11.21 5.57 4.19
N LEU A 14 11.64 6.50 5.03
CA LEU A 14 12.21 7.76 4.57
C LEU A 14 13.57 7.50 3.91
N ARG A 15 14.02 8.41 3.05
CA ARG A 15 15.31 8.31 2.35
C ARG A 15 16.52 8.21 3.27
N ASP A 16 16.42 8.71 4.49
CA ASP A 16 17.45 8.60 5.52
C ASP A 16 17.44 7.26 6.30
N GLY A 17 16.58 6.33 5.89
CA GLY A 17 16.45 5.00 6.46
C GLY A 17 15.58 4.93 7.72
N ARG A 18 14.93 6.02 8.14
CA ARG A 18 13.97 5.97 9.24
C ARG A 18 12.66 5.35 8.79
N LEU A 19 12.15 4.44 9.61
CA LEU A 19 10.91 3.73 9.36
C LEU A 19 9.71 4.63 9.66
N LEU A 20 8.77 4.70 8.73
CA LEU A 20 7.42 5.22 8.94
C LEU A 20 6.44 4.07 9.16
N ILE A 21 5.47 4.26 10.05
CA ILE A 21 4.46 3.26 10.41
C ILE A 21 3.11 3.95 10.47
N VAL A 22 2.16 3.46 9.71
CA VAL A 22 0.75 3.88 9.81
C VAL A 22 0.14 3.21 11.03
N SER A 23 -0.23 4.00 12.04
CA SER A 23 -1.01 3.54 13.18
C SER A 23 -2.49 3.81 12.91
N ALA A 24 -3.15 2.82 12.27
CA ALA A 24 -4.45 3.00 11.62
C ALA A 24 -5.55 3.53 12.54
N SER A 25 -5.81 2.86 13.65
CA SER A 25 -6.87 3.23 14.61
C SER A 25 -6.50 4.45 15.45
N GLU A 26 -5.22 4.71 15.68
CA GLU A 26 -4.75 5.94 16.35
C GLU A 26 -4.73 7.15 15.41
N ARG A 27 -4.86 6.91 14.11
CA ARG A 27 -4.88 7.94 13.05
C ARG A 27 -3.62 8.80 13.07
N ARG A 28 -2.45 8.12 13.15
CA ARG A 28 -1.13 8.76 13.20
C ARG A 28 -0.18 8.08 12.23
N LEU A 29 0.73 8.87 11.71
CA LEU A 29 1.95 8.38 11.11
C LEU A 29 3.06 8.45 12.16
N ILE A 30 3.64 7.32 12.50
CA ILE A 30 4.69 7.20 13.52
C ILE A 30 6.02 7.03 12.81
N ARG A 31 7.08 7.68 13.33
CA ARG A 31 8.44 7.55 12.84
C ARG A 31 9.33 6.93 13.91
N ARG A 32 10.11 5.94 13.49
CA ARG A 32 11.12 5.33 14.37
C ARG A 32 12.45 6.06 14.18
N GLU A 33 12.97 6.62 15.26
CA GLU A 33 14.26 7.30 15.29
C GLU A 33 15.45 6.33 15.39
N PRO A 34 16.69 6.77 15.08
CA PRO A 34 17.90 5.91 15.14
C PRO A 34 18.16 5.31 16.51
N ASP A 35 17.79 5.99 17.59
CA ASP A 35 17.90 5.49 18.97
C ASP A 35 16.83 4.44 19.32
N GLY A 36 15.91 4.19 18.38
CA GLY A 36 14.80 3.25 18.53
C GLY A 36 13.55 3.85 19.14
N SER A 37 13.55 5.12 19.53
CA SER A 37 12.36 5.80 20.02
C SER A 37 11.31 5.96 18.90
N MET A 38 10.05 6.06 19.30
CA MET A 38 8.90 6.20 18.42
C MET A 38 8.28 7.57 18.63
N VAL A 39 8.24 8.37 17.57
CA VAL A 39 7.67 9.73 17.63
C VAL A 39 6.50 9.84 16.64
N THR A 40 5.52 10.66 16.97
CA THR A 40 4.48 11.04 16.00
C THR A 40 5.11 11.90 14.92
N HIS A 41 5.10 11.42 13.68
CA HIS A 41 5.55 12.18 12.52
C HIS A 41 4.43 13.10 12.03
N ALA A 42 3.19 12.59 11.95
CA ALA A 42 2.02 13.38 11.61
C ALA A 42 0.77 12.89 12.37
N ASP A 43 -0.11 13.81 12.73
CA ASP A 43 -1.45 13.53 13.23
C ASP A 43 -2.44 13.66 12.07
N LEU A 44 -3.12 12.56 11.73
CA LEU A 44 -4.07 12.45 10.64
C LEU A 44 -5.53 12.52 11.12
N SER A 45 -5.75 12.71 12.41
CA SER A 45 -7.08 12.66 13.04
C SER A 45 -8.04 13.75 12.55
N GLN A 46 -7.49 14.89 12.10
CA GLN A 46 -8.27 16.01 11.57
C GLN A 46 -8.76 15.78 10.13
N LEU A 47 -8.13 14.83 9.39
CA LEU A 47 -8.49 14.55 7.99
C LEU A 47 -9.58 13.48 7.90
N SER A 48 -9.61 12.52 8.82
CA SER A 48 -10.65 11.49 8.87
C SER A 48 -10.79 10.90 10.27
N ARG A 49 -12.02 10.52 10.62
CA ARG A 49 -12.31 9.73 11.82
C ARG A 49 -12.11 8.22 11.62
N HIS A 50 -12.03 7.78 10.37
CA HIS A 50 -11.92 6.37 10.00
C HIS A 50 -10.46 5.90 9.96
N PRO A 51 -10.20 4.59 9.99
CA PRO A 51 -8.84 4.07 10.02
C PRO A 51 -8.05 4.36 8.75
N TRP A 52 -6.76 4.57 8.93
CA TRP A 52 -5.77 4.68 7.86
C TRP A 52 -5.23 3.29 7.51
N ASN A 53 -4.69 3.13 6.30
CA ASN A 53 -4.28 1.82 5.80
C ASN A 53 -2.84 1.85 5.29
N ASP A 54 -2.65 1.92 4.00
CA ASP A 54 -1.35 1.76 3.37
C ASP A 54 -0.62 3.09 3.14
N ILE A 55 0.68 3.01 2.84
CA ILE A 55 1.59 4.15 2.72
C ILE A 55 2.60 3.89 1.61
N VAL A 56 2.98 4.96 0.90
CA VAL A 56 4.19 5.00 0.07
C VAL A 56 4.93 6.31 0.29
N VAL A 57 6.26 6.25 0.33
CA VAL A 57 7.14 7.43 0.39
C VAL A 57 7.76 7.69 -0.98
N ASP A 58 7.65 8.92 -1.49
CA ASP A 58 8.27 9.31 -2.75
C ASP A 58 9.76 9.66 -2.59
N GLY A 59 10.45 9.84 -3.73
CA GLY A 59 11.86 10.22 -3.74
C GLY A 59 12.14 11.62 -3.18
N ARG A 60 11.14 12.44 -2.87
CA ARG A 60 11.26 13.75 -2.21
C ARG A 60 11.08 13.66 -0.70
N GLY A 61 10.66 12.49 -0.20
CA GLY A 61 10.36 12.24 1.21
C GLY A 61 8.92 12.57 1.62
N ASN A 62 8.04 12.82 0.66
CA ASN A 62 6.61 12.93 0.92
C ASN A 62 6.02 11.53 1.12
N ALA A 63 5.12 11.37 2.09
CA ALA A 63 4.38 10.15 2.29
C ALA A 63 2.92 10.33 1.83
N TYR A 64 2.44 9.41 1.00
CA TYR A 64 1.03 9.31 0.63
C TYR A 64 0.40 8.20 1.44
N VAL A 65 -0.69 8.50 2.14
CA VAL A 65 -1.33 7.57 3.08
C VAL A 65 -2.80 7.42 2.72
N GLY A 66 -3.25 6.18 2.58
CA GLY A 66 -4.64 5.83 2.26
C GLY A 66 -5.52 5.78 3.51
N ASN A 67 -6.71 6.38 3.45
CA ASN A 67 -7.75 6.26 4.47
C ASN A 67 -8.91 5.42 3.94
N ILE A 68 -9.35 4.42 4.69
CA ILE A 68 -10.36 3.44 4.25
C ILE A 68 -11.72 4.10 3.99
N GLY A 69 -12.07 5.16 4.71
CA GLY A 69 -13.33 5.90 4.53
C GLY A 69 -14.50 5.41 5.38
N PHE A 70 -14.41 4.20 5.96
CA PHE A 70 -15.45 3.61 6.81
C PHE A 70 -14.84 2.71 7.88
N ASP A 71 -15.65 2.23 8.80
CA ASP A 71 -15.21 1.36 9.89
C ASP A 71 -15.09 -0.09 9.39
N PHE A 72 -13.90 -0.49 8.99
CA PHE A 72 -13.62 -1.86 8.53
C PHE A 72 -13.16 -2.74 9.70
N PRO A 73 -13.66 -3.99 9.80
CA PRO A 73 -14.45 -4.77 8.82
C PRO A 73 -15.98 -4.73 8.99
N GLY A 74 -16.57 -3.89 9.75
CA GLY A 74 -18.01 -4.00 10.10
C GLY A 74 -18.91 -2.84 9.66
N GLY A 75 -18.31 -1.73 9.16
CA GLY A 75 -19.08 -0.55 8.76
C GLY A 75 -19.67 -0.65 7.35
N GLU A 76 -20.65 0.20 7.06
CA GLU A 76 -21.16 0.40 5.71
C GLU A 76 -20.09 1.06 4.83
N PHE A 77 -19.95 0.56 3.61
CA PHE A 77 -18.96 1.10 2.66
C PHE A 77 -19.19 2.59 2.39
N ALA A 78 -18.12 3.35 2.56
CA ALA A 78 -18.00 4.73 2.08
C ALA A 78 -16.63 4.92 1.42
N PRO A 79 -16.53 5.77 0.38
CA PRO A 79 -15.26 6.01 -0.26
C PRO A 79 -14.28 6.70 0.70
N GLY A 80 -13.02 6.33 0.54
CA GLY A 80 -11.90 6.88 1.30
C GLY A 80 -11.22 8.06 0.61
N LEU A 81 -10.07 8.42 1.15
CA LEU A 81 -9.24 9.52 0.65
C LEU A 81 -7.74 9.18 0.69
N LEU A 82 -6.93 10.00 0.02
CA LEU A 82 -5.47 10.01 0.16
C LEU A 82 -5.02 11.30 0.84
N ALA A 83 -4.13 11.16 1.82
CA ALA A 83 -3.42 12.28 2.42
C ALA A 83 -1.96 12.31 1.94
N LEU A 84 -1.44 13.52 1.75
CA LEU A 84 -0.02 13.82 1.64
C LEU A 84 0.49 14.24 3.01
N VAL A 85 1.59 13.64 3.44
CA VAL A 85 2.37 14.08 4.60
C VAL A 85 3.75 14.50 4.12
N THR A 86 4.09 15.76 4.33
CA THR A 86 5.40 16.31 3.94
C THR A 86 6.48 15.97 4.97
N PRO A 87 7.78 16.10 4.64
CA PRO A 87 8.87 15.74 5.55
C PRO A 87 8.86 16.46 6.90
N ASP A 88 8.23 17.63 7.01
CA ASP A 88 8.04 18.37 8.24
C ASP A 88 6.86 17.88 9.11
N GLY A 89 6.11 16.87 8.61
CA GLY A 89 4.95 16.30 9.30
C GLY A 89 3.63 17.01 9.03
N SER A 90 3.61 18.02 8.16
CA SER A 90 2.36 18.66 7.73
C SER A 90 1.54 17.71 6.89
N ALA A 91 0.24 17.62 7.17
CA ALA A 91 -0.66 16.69 6.49
C ALA A 91 -1.84 17.40 5.83
N ARG A 92 -2.17 16.99 4.60
CA ARG A 92 -3.35 17.50 3.87
C ARG A 92 -3.96 16.42 2.99
N GLN A 93 -5.26 16.51 2.71
CA GLN A 93 -5.92 15.68 1.73
C GLN A 93 -5.47 16.06 0.31
N VAL A 94 -5.21 15.05 -0.54
CA VAL A 94 -4.79 15.25 -1.94
C VAL A 94 -5.66 14.51 -2.96
N ALA A 95 -6.47 13.54 -2.52
CA ALA A 95 -7.50 12.90 -3.34
C ALA A 95 -8.64 12.39 -2.44
N ASP A 96 -9.81 12.18 -3.02
CA ASP A 96 -10.98 11.58 -2.37
C ASP A 96 -11.73 10.63 -3.31
N GLY A 97 -12.84 10.08 -2.84
CA GLY A 97 -13.70 9.22 -3.66
C GLY A 97 -12.99 7.95 -4.14
N VAL A 98 -12.01 7.42 -3.38
CA VAL A 98 -11.30 6.17 -3.69
C VAL A 98 -11.94 4.98 -2.95
N ALA A 99 -12.07 3.86 -3.64
CA ALA A 99 -12.85 2.71 -3.16
C ALA A 99 -11.96 1.71 -2.40
N PHE A 100 -11.83 1.90 -1.10
CA PHE A 100 -10.94 1.12 -0.22
C PHE A 100 -9.49 1.21 -0.70
N PRO A 101 -8.83 2.36 -0.50
CA PRO A 101 -7.43 2.54 -0.85
C PRO A 101 -6.56 1.54 -0.08
N ASN A 102 -5.74 0.81 -0.83
CA ASN A 102 -4.81 -0.18 -0.33
C ASN A 102 -3.42 0.13 -0.87
N GLY A 103 -2.66 -0.83 -1.38
CA GLY A 103 -1.31 -0.66 -1.83
C GLY A 103 -1.08 0.57 -2.72
N LEU A 104 0.02 1.28 -2.47
CA LEU A 104 0.44 2.44 -3.23
C LEU A 104 1.87 2.24 -3.74
N VAL A 105 2.16 2.74 -4.93
CA VAL A 105 3.52 2.87 -5.43
C VAL A 105 3.70 4.21 -6.12
N VAL A 106 4.93 4.72 -6.09
CA VAL A 106 5.36 5.88 -6.87
C VAL A 106 6.35 5.41 -7.92
N THR A 107 6.19 5.88 -9.16
CA THR A 107 7.12 5.56 -10.25
C THR A 107 8.53 6.07 -9.93
N PRO A 108 9.61 5.42 -10.45
CA PRO A 108 10.98 5.79 -10.12
C PRO A 108 11.36 7.25 -10.41
N ASP A 109 10.69 7.86 -11.37
CA ASP A 109 10.86 9.28 -11.75
C ASP A 109 10.07 10.26 -10.88
N ASN A 110 9.29 9.74 -9.91
CA ASN A 110 8.40 10.50 -9.02
C ASN A 110 7.29 11.29 -9.75
N SER A 111 6.90 10.86 -10.94
CA SER A 111 5.88 11.55 -11.73
C SER A 111 4.47 11.02 -11.51
N THR A 112 4.33 9.75 -11.11
CA THR A 112 3.03 9.07 -11.03
C THR A 112 2.89 8.28 -9.73
N LEU A 113 1.76 8.44 -9.08
CA LEU A 113 1.31 7.57 -8.00
C LEU A 113 0.27 6.59 -8.57
N ILE A 114 0.45 5.28 -8.29
CA ILE A 114 -0.51 4.23 -8.63
C ILE A 114 -1.07 3.68 -7.33
N LEU A 115 -2.40 3.62 -7.26
CA LEU A 115 -3.19 3.19 -6.11
C LEU A 115 -3.98 1.93 -6.42
N ALA A 116 -3.93 0.94 -5.55
CA ALA A 116 -4.85 -0.19 -5.52
C ALA A 116 -6.18 0.23 -4.88
N GLU A 117 -7.28 0.10 -5.62
CA GLU A 117 -8.63 0.28 -5.09
C GLU A 117 -9.31 -1.10 -4.97
N SER A 118 -9.21 -1.72 -3.78
CA SER A 118 -9.66 -3.11 -3.55
C SER A 118 -11.14 -3.32 -3.87
N TYR A 119 -12.00 -2.37 -3.51
CA TYR A 119 -13.45 -2.47 -3.72
C TYR A 119 -13.93 -1.99 -5.10
N ALA A 120 -13.01 -1.48 -5.92
CA ALA A 120 -13.30 -1.14 -7.31
C ALA A 120 -12.62 -2.07 -8.32
N ASN A 121 -11.88 -3.10 -7.84
CA ASN A 121 -11.18 -4.08 -8.69
C ASN A 121 -10.32 -3.41 -9.77
N ARG A 122 -9.53 -2.40 -9.37
CA ARG A 122 -8.73 -1.61 -10.31
C ARG A 122 -7.47 -1.04 -9.66
N LEU A 123 -6.56 -0.63 -10.53
CA LEU A 123 -5.48 0.28 -10.22
C LEU A 123 -5.80 1.65 -10.82
N THR A 124 -5.58 2.70 -10.04
CA THR A 124 -5.84 4.10 -10.42
C THR A 124 -4.53 4.87 -10.38
N ALA A 125 -4.24 5.66 -11.40
CA ALA A 125 -3.07 6.51 -11.45
C ALA A 125 -3.43 7.98 -11.23
N PHE A 126 -2.47 8.71 -10.65
CA PHE A 126 -2.48 10.16 -10.49
C PHE A 126 -1.12 10.72 -10.92
N ASP A 127 -1.10 11.90 -11.51
CA ASP A 127 0.13 12.65 -11.71
C ASP A 127 0.51 13.33 -10.38
N ILE A 128 1.80 13.36 -10.07
CA ILE A 128 2.34 13.98 -8.87
C ILE A 128 2.91 15.35 -9.25
N ASP A 129 2.28 16.42 -8.80
CA ASP A 129 2.70 17.78 -9.02
C ASP A 129 3.95 18.15 -8.19
N ALA A 130 4.55 19.29 -8.47
CA ALA A 130 5.80 19.72 -7.82
C ALA A 130 5.66 19.90 -6.29
N ASP A 131 4.45 20.28 -5.82
CA ASP A 131 4.13 20.43 -4.39
C ASP A 131 3.60 19.14 -3.74
N GLY A 132 3.62 18.01 -4.48
CA GLY A 132 3.10 16.72 -4.04
C GLY A 132 1.58 16.56 -4.17
N SER A 133 0.86 17.54 -4.70
CA SER A 133 -0.56 17.39 -5.02
C SER A 133 -0.76 16.31 -6.08
N LEU A 134 -1.93 15.69 -6.05
CA LEU A 134 -2.32 14.67 -7.02
C LEU A 134 -3.32 15.25 -8.02
N SER A 135 -3.03 15.08 -9.31
CA SER A 135 -3.85 15.56 -10.41
C SER A 135 -4.11 14.45 -11.44
N ASN A 136 -4.89 14.73 -12.48
CA ASN A 136 -5.11 13.86 -13.63
C ASN A 136 -5.44 12.39 -13.25
N ARG A 137 -6.42 12.20 -12.33
CA ARG A 137 -6.88 10.86 -11.92
C ARG A 137 -7.36 10.07 -13.14
N ARG A 138 -6.83 8.87 -13.36
CA ARG A 138 -7.17 8.00 -14.47
C ARG A 138 -7.14 6.54 -14.11
N LEU A 139 -7.90 5.71 -14.84
CA LEU A 139 -7.79 4.27 -14.75
C LEU A 139 -6.41 3.84 -15.27
N TRP A 140 -5.64 3.14 -14.42
CA TRP A 140 -4.38 2.54 -14.83
C TRP A 140 -4.61 1.11 -15.35
N ALA A 141 -5.39 0.31 -14.63
CA ALA A 141 -5.80 -1.04 -15.05
C ALA A 141 -7.11 -1.46 -14.40
N GLY A 142 -8.03 -2.01 -15.17
CA GLY A 142 -9.13 -2.83 -14.67
C GLY A 142 -8.65 -4.25 -14.39
N LEU A 143 -9.05 -4.83 -13.27
CA LEU A 143 -8.55 -6.14 -12.81
C LEU A 143 -9.63 -7.23 -12.84
N ASP A 144 -10.73 -7.01 -13.55
CA ASP A 144 -11.88 -7.93 -13.63
C ASP A 144 -12.36 -8.35 -12.22
N ARG A 145 -11.98 -9.57 -11.78
CA ARG A 145 -12.30 -10.10 -10.45
C ARG A 145 -11.14 -10.01 -9.47
N GLY A 146 -10.01 -9.40 -9.85
CA GLY A 146 -8.88 -9.18 -8.97
C GLY A 146 -9.22 -8.17 -7.89
N VAL A 147 -8.88 -8.47 -6.65
CA VAL A 147 -9.06 -7.60 -5.49
C VAL A 147 -7.67 -7.20 -5.00
N PRO A 148 -7.11 -6.09 -5.52
CA PRO A 148 -5.73 -5.72 -5.22
C PRO A 148 -5.59 -5.27 -3.77
N ASP A 149 -4.55 -5.78 -3.10
CA ASP A 149 -4.13 -5.38 -1.76
C ASP A 149 -2.78 -4.65 -1.85
N GLY A 150 -1.74 -5.06 -1.15
CA GLY A 150 -0.41 -4.47 -1.29
C GLY A 150 0.20 -4.70 -2.67
N ILE A 151 0.87 -3.68 -3.21
CA ILE A 151 1.43 -3.67 -4.57
C ILE A 151 2.91 -3.29 -4.59
N CYS A 152 3.62 -3.69 -5.63
CA CYS A 152 4.94 -3.14 -5.95
C CYS A 152 5.14 -3.01 -7.47
N ILE A 153 6.07 -2.12 -7.87
CA ILE A 153 6.38 -1.83 -9.27
C ILE A 153 7.69 -2.48 -9.69
N ASP A 154 7.78 -2.95 -10.92
CA ASP A 154 9.00 -3.49 -11.49
C ASP A 154 9.66 -2.60 -12.55
N ALA A 155 10.83 -2.99 -13.03
CA ALA A 155 11.63 -2.21 -13.96
C ALA A 155 11.03 -2.11 -15.38
N GLU A 156 9.98 -2.82 -15.68
CA GLU A 156 9.18 -2.70 -16.91
C GLU A 156 7.91 -1.86 -16.69
N ASN A 157 7.81 -1.17 -15.53
CA ASN A 157 6.63 -0.41 -15.06
C ASN A 157 5.36 -1.27 -14.93
N ALA A 158 5.51 -2.60 -14.79
CA ALA A 158 4.38 -3.45 -14.45
C ALA A 158 4.18 -3.50 -12.93
N ILE A 159 2.94 -3.73 -12.52
CA ILE A 159 2.56 -3.79 -11.11
C ILE A 159 2.32 -5.24 -10.72
N TRP A 160 2.99 -5.68 -9.64
CA TRP A 160 2.61 -6.86 -8.90
C TRP A 160 1.60 -6.46 -7.82
N TYR A 161 0.51 -7.20 -7.69
CA TYR A 161 -0.44 -7.02 -6.59
C TYR A 161 -0.79 -8.32 -5.90
N GLY A 162 -0.95 -8.27 -4.59
CA GLY A 162 -1.55 -9.34 -3.81
C GLY A 162 -3.04 -9.37 -4.06
N ASP A 163 -3.60 -10.57 -4.29
CA ASP A 163 -5.03 -10.79 -4.53
C ASP A 163 -5.54 -11.73 -3.44
N VAL A 164 -6.00 -11.12 -2.34
CA VAL A 164 -6.32 -11.85 -1.10
C VAL A 164 -7.39 -12.92 -1.29
N PRO A 165 -8.60 -12.59 -1.81
CA PRO A 165 -9.67 -13.59 -1.90
C PRO A 165 -9.41 -14.66 -2.96
N ASN A 166 -8.61 -14.36 -3.98
CA ASN A 166 -8.27 -15.28 -5.05
C ASN A 166 -6.96 -16.06 -4.79
N MET A 167 -6.32 -15.85 -3.62
CA MET A 167 -5.14 -16.60 -3.17
C MET A 167 -4.01 -16.64 -4.20
N ARG A 168 -3.62 -15.48 -4.72
CA ARG A 168 -2.59 -15.36 -5.76
C ARG A 168 -1.86 -14.03 -5.66
N CYS A 169 -0.72 -13.92 -6.34
CA CYS A 169 -0.02 -12.68 -6.63
C CYS A 169 0.06 -12.52 -8.15
N VAL A 170 -0.35 -11.36 -8.67
CA VAL A 170 -0.54 -11.14 -10.11
C VAL A 170 0.31 -9.98 -10.58
N ARG A 171 0.98 -10.16 -11.71
CA ARG A 171 1.70 -9.13 -12.44
C ARG A 171 0.85 -8.62 -13.59
N VAL A 172 0.61 -7.32 -13.65
CA VAL A 172 -0.22 -6.69 -14.67
C VAL A 172 0.49 -5.45 -15.24
N ARG A 173 0.34 -5.21 -16.55
CA ARG A 173 0.78 -3.95 -17.15
C ARG A 173 -0.35 -2.93 -17.22
N GLU A 174 0.00 -1.67 -17.50
CA GLU A 174 -0.99 -0.63 -17.77
C GLU A 174 -1.98 -1.10 -18.86
N GLY A 175 -3.26 -0.81 -18.65
CA GLY A 175 -4.35 -1.31 -19.49
C GLY A 175 -4.95 -2.65 -19.04
N GLY A 176 -4.34 -3.37 -18.07
CA GLY A 176 -4.94 -4.54 -17.42
C GLY A 176 -4.50 -5.91 -17.97
N GLU A 177 -3.58 -5.96 -18.92
CA GLU A 177 -3.07 -7.26 -19.38
C GLU A 177 -2.28 -7.97 -18.29
N VAL A 178 -2.68 -9.20 -17.96
CA VAL A 178 -2.00 -10.07 -17.01
C VAL A 178 -0.76 -10.67 -17.66
N LEU A 179 0.42 -10.40 -17.09
CA LEU A 179 1.71 -10.89 -17.60
C LEU A 179 2.15 -12.17 -16.88
N GLN A 180 1.83 -12.29 -15.59
CA GLN A 180 2.19 -13.45 -14.78
C GLN A 180 1.25 -13.60 -13.59
N THR A 181 1.01 -14.84 -13.18
CA THR A 181 0.27 -15.18 -11.97
C THR A 181 1.06 -16.21 -11.18
N ILE A 182 1.12 -16.01 -9.85
CA ILE A 182 1.67 -16.97 -8.90
C ILE A 182 0.50 -17.39 -7.99
N GLU A 183 0.06 -18.63 -8.15
CA GLU A 183 -0.99 -19.21 -7.31
C GLU A 183 -0.43 -19.55 -5.93
N LEU A 184 -1.22 -19.34 -4.90
CA LEU A 184 -0.89 -19.59 -3.50
C LEU A 184 -1.97 -20.46 -2.84
N ASP A 185 -1.64 -21.02 -1.69
CA ASP A 185 -2.59 -21.79 -0.86
C ASP A 185 -3.33 -20.90 0.17
N ARG A 186 -3.07 -19.59 0.16
CA ARG A 186 -3.56 -18.61 1.12
C ARG A 186 -3.67 -17.21 0.51
N GLY A 187 -4.41 -16.32 1.14
CA GLY A 187 -4.55 -14.94 0.67
C GLY A 187 -3.23 -14.17 0.69
N CYS A 188 -2.90 -13.50 -0.41
CA CYS A 188 -1.73 -12.63 -0.54
C CYS A 188 -2.11 -11.18 -0.19
N PHE A 189 -1.56 -10.66 0.91
CA PHE A 189 -1.87 -9.33 1.44
C PHE A 189 -0.88 -8.26 0.99
N ALA A 190 0.37 -8.62 0.74
CA ALA A 190 1.36 -7.68 0.27
C ALA A 190 2.43 -8.40 -0.55
N CYS A 191 3.07 -7.67 -1.45
CA CYS A 191 4.21 -8.16 -2.20
C CYS A 191 5.26 -7.07 -2.37
N MET A 192 6.53 -7.49 -2.46
CA MET A 192 7.65 -6.59 -2.68
C MET A 192 8.77 -7.32 -3.42
N LEU A 193 9.34 -6.65 -4.40
CA LEU A 193 10.52 -7.12 -5.12
C LEU A 193 11.80 -6.73 -4.38
N GLY A 194 12.67 -7.68 -4.12
CA GLY A 194 13.89 -7.46 -3.36
C GLY A 194 14.98 -8.52 -3.64
N GLY A 195 15.89 -8.67 -2.67
CA GLY A 195 17.09 -9.50 -2.85
C GLY A 195 18.21 -8.74 -3.58
N ALA A 196 19.41 -9.32 -3.65
CA ALA A 196 20.59 -8.67 -4.21
C ALA A 196 20.44 -8.27 -5.69
N ASP A 197 19.68 -9.06 -6.45
CA ASP A 197 19.36 -8.83 -7.87
C ASP A 197 18.01 -8.15 -8.07
N ARG A 198 17.28 -7.82 -6.99
CA ARG A 198 15.91 -7.30 -6.97
C ARG A 198 14.89 -8.17 -7.73
N LYS A 199 15.20 -9.45 -7.96
CA LYS A 199 14.36 -10.43 -8.70
C LYS A 199 13.78 -11.49 -7.79
N THR A 200 13.74 -11.26 -6.49
CA THR A 200 13.00 -12.09 -5.56
C THR A 200 11.71 -11.38 -5.18
N LEU A 201 10.58 -11.94 -5.57
CA LEU A 201 9.28 -11.47 -5.11
C LEU A 201 9.01 -12.08 -3.74
N PHE A 202 8.89 -11.23 -2.72
CA PHE A 202 8.44 -11.60 -1.39
C PHE A 202 6.93 -11.37 -1.31
N MET A 203 6.20 -12.33 -0.78
CA MET A 203 4.74 -12.28 -0.64
C MET A 203 4.36 -12.53 0.81
N VAL A 204 3.67 -11.58 1.43
CA VAL A 204 3.12 -11.72 2.77
C VAL A 204 1.73 -12.33 2.63
N ALA A 205 1.57 -13.55 3.12
CA ALA A 205 0.37 -14.32 2.90
C ALA A 205 -0.15 -14.95 4.20
N ARG A 206 -1.47 -15.15 4.28
CA ARG A 206 -2.16 -15.68 5.46
C ARG A 206 -3.35 -16.52 4.99
N GLU A 207 -3.77 -17.51 5.80
CA GLU A 207 -5.04 -18.19 5.59
C GLU A 207 -6.18 -17.17 5.49
N TRP A 208 -6.98 -17.30 4.44
CA TRP A 208 -8.08 -16.39 4.18
C TRP A 208 -9.41 -17.15 4.21
N ARG A 209 -10.32 -16.72 5.08
CA ARG A 209 -11.67 -17.28 5.26
C ARG A 209 -12.75 -16.18 5.19
N GLY A 210 -12.46 -15.10 4.45
CA GLY A 210 -13.31 -13.93 4.35
C GLY A 210 -12.96 -12.83 5.36
N PRO A 211 -13.54 -11.62 5.21
CA PRO A 211 -13.22 -10.44 6.02
C PRO A 211 -13.38 -10.64 7.53
N ALA A 212 -14.38 -11.44 7.95
CA ALA A 212 -14.61 -11.76 9.37
C ALA A 212 -13.41 -12.48 10.02
N SER A 213 -12.62 -13.24 9.23
CA SER A 213 -11.43 -13.93 9.73
C SER A 213 -10.26 -13.01 10.06
N MET A 214 -10.33 -11.73 9.72
CA MET A 214 -9.30 -10.75 10.09
C MET A 214 -9.22 -10.54 11.60
N ALA A 215 -10.31 -10.78 12.32
CA ALA A 215 -10.35 -10.73 13.78
C ALA A 215 -9.75 -11.98 14.46
N ASP A 216 -9.52 -13.07 13.69
CA ASP A 216 -8.96 -14.31 14.23
C ASP A 216 -7.52 -14.11 14.69
N GLN A 217 -7.21 -14.51 15.92
CA GLN A 217 -5.88 -14.41 16.51
C GLN A 217 -4.91 -15.52 16.07
N GLY A 218 -5.34 -16.40 15.14
CA GLY A 218 -4.51 -17.46 14.60
C GLY A 218 -3.29 -16.90 13.83
N ARG A 219 -2.09 -17.32 14.21
CA ARG A 219 -0.84 -16.92 13.54
C ARG A 219 -0.55 -17.81 12.35
N THR A 220 -1.27 -17.61 11.24
CA THR A 220 -1.12 -18.39 10.00
C THR A 220 -0.33 -17.63 8.93
N GLY A 221 0.18 -16.43 9.26
CA GLY A 221 0.96 -15.60 8.36
C GLY A 221 2.31 -16.24 7.98
N GLN A 222 2.66 -16.14 6.71
CA GLN A 222 3.92 -16.60 6.15
C GLN A 222 4.49 -15.55 5.20
N VAL A 223 5.81 -15.54 5.05
CA VAL A 223 6.49 -14.85 3.97
C VAL A 223 6.91 -15.91 2.95
N LEU A 224 6.32 -15.87 1.79
CA LEU A 224 6.62 -16.72 0.66
C LEU A 224 7.53 -16.00 -0.33
N THR A 225 8.31 -16.72 -1.12
CA THR A 225 9.19 -16.11 -2.12
C THR A 225 9.11 -16.84 -3.45
N ALA A 226 9.27 -16.08 -4.53
CA ALA A 226 9.42 -16.61 -5.87
C ALA A 226 10.51 -15.84 -6.63
N LYS A 227 11.26 -16.51 -7.50
CA LYS A 227 12.15 -15.86 -8.46
C LYS A 227 11.35 -15.40 -9.67
N VAL A 228 11.58 -14.16 -10.08
CA VAL A 228 10.95 -13.54 -11.24
C VAL A 228 11.99 -13.02 -12.23
N SER A 229 11.59 -12.79 -13.47
CA SER A 229 12.50 -12.36 -14.54
C SER A 229 12.87 -10.90 -14.44
N THR A 230 11.94 -10.04 -14.01
CA THR A 230 12.08 -8.58 -14.00
C THR A 230 12.41 -8.10 -12.59
N ALA A 231 13.40 -7.24 -12.48
CA ALA A 231 13.82 -6.66 -11.20
C ALA A 231 12.80 -5.62 -10.70
N GLY A 232 12.75 -5.42 -9.39
CA GLY A 232 11.97 -4.35 -8.80
C GLY A 232 12.49 -2.96 -9.19
N ALA A 233 11.58 -2.01 -9.29
CA ALA A 233 11.84 -0.59 -9.45
C ALA A 233 11.20 0.20 -8.29
N GLY A 234 11.37 1.54 -8.31
CA GLY A 234 10.83 2.39 -7.25
C GLY A 234 11.68 2.41 -5.98
N TRP A 235 11.09 2.90 -4.93
CA TRP A 235 11.66 3.10 -3.60
C TRP A 235 11.12 2.04 -2.64
N PRO A 236 11.82 1.66 -1.59
CA PRO A 236 13.19 2.04 -1.22
C PRO A 236 14.25 1.47 -2.14
#